data_3eeb0b241f21b8c5dbb0117487d4db38
#
_entry.id   3eeb0b241f21b8c5dbb0117487d4db38
#
_cell.length_a   1.000
_cell.length_b   1.000
_cell.length_c   1.000
_cell.angle_alpha   90.00
_cell.angle_beta   90.00
_cell.angle_gamma   90.00
#
_symmetry.space_group_name_H-M   'P 1'
#
loop_
_entity.id
_entity.type
_entity.pdbx_description
1 polymer ?
#
loop_
_entity_poly.entity_id
_entity_poly.type
_entity_poly.pdbx_seq_one_letter_code
_entity_poly.pdbx_strand_id
1 'polypeptide(L)'
;MAIEGAIRSSSSRKLISIDEILHARPNMPLASTRGRGWEGVTVDVHRAYYNVAENYAGLDHHMVHYCPSGSAKLAQTRGGSTHCGVIKAGHSLIMPAGYPSSWEGDAAPSARLRIPTSLVAAAAEQLGQRAVPQVEIRNVFETFDPVIGRLVQTFLAEMELEPHPCQVLIVDALSTAIAAHLIRRYNIFGVIETERTRSLGRLEMARLTTFVEDNLHRSISLDELAAQVNVSRFHFCRIFKQSTGTTAFSFVEQCRIRRAQVLIVETNLPLAEVSLVTGFADQSHFTRRFHFHVGCTPAAFAREQGRRRSGRQPPPID
;
A
#
# COMPACT_ATOMS: atom_id res chain seq x y z
N MET A 1 -11.28 -36.52 -25.52
CA MET A 1 -9.90 -36.78 -26.00
C MET A 1 -9.12 -35.51 -25.87
N ALA A 2 -8.47 -35.39 -24.77
CA ALA A 2 -7.04 -35.17 -24.55
C ALA A 2 -6.51 -33.82 -25.08
N ILE A 3 -6.41 -32.83 -24.16
CA ILE A 3 -5.36 -31.82 -24.22
C ILE A 3 -4.61 -31.95 -22.87
N GLU A 4 -3.81 -32.98 -22.79
CA GLU A 4 -2.71 -33.09 -21.82
C GLU A 4 -1.42 -32.74 -22.57
N GLY A 5 -0.58 -31.95 -21.91
CA GLY A 5 0.84 -31.97 -22.23
C GLY A 5 1.44 -30.69 -22.76
N ALA A 6 1.89 -29.82 -21.87
CA ALA A 6 3.18 -29.15 -21.97
C ALA A 6 3.54 -28.38 -20.68
N ILE A 7 3.69 -29.09 -19.56
CA ILE A 7 4.62 -28.65 -18.52
C ILE A 7 6.02 -28.97 -19.07
N ARG A 8 6.56 -28.04 -19.86
CA ARG A 8 7.96 -28.13 -20.27
C ARG A 8 8.83 -27.76 -19.05
N SER A 9 9.60 -28.73 -18.60
CA SER A 9 10.71 -28.63 -17.69
C SER A 9 11.50 -27.34 -17.94
N SER A 10 11.51 -26.41 -16.98
CA SER A 10 12.47 -25.33 -16.97
C SER A 10 13.83 -25.96 -16.74
N SER A 11 14.62 -26.15 -17.80
CA SER A 11 16.06 -26.35 -17.64
C SER A 11 16.55 -25.12 -16.86
N SER A 12 17.12 -25.34 -15.68
CA SER A 12 17.77 -24.33 -14.85
C SER A 12 18.83 -23.60 -15.68
N ARG A 13 18.44 -22.52 -16.37
CA ARG A 13 19.40 -21.64 -17.02
C ARG A 13 20.21 -20.99 -15.91
N LYS A 14 21.53 -21.24 -15.90
CA LYS A 14 22.45 -20.62 -14.94
C LYS A 14 22.26 -19.10 -15.00
N LEU A 15 21.92 -18.49 -13.86
CA LEU A 15 21.83 -17.04 -13.72
C LEU A 15 23.23 -16.44 -13.74
N ILE A 16 23.35 -15.21 -14.26
CA ILE A 16 24.63 -14.50 -14.33
C ILE A 16 24.80 -13.71 -13.02
N SER A 17 25.90 -13.95 -12.34
CA SER A 17 26.28 -13.22 -11.14
C SER A 17 26.79 -11.81 -11.46
N ILE A 18 26.86 -10.96 -10.41
CA ILE A 18 27.45 -9.62 -10.53
C ILE A 18 28.87 -9.71 -11.08
N ASP A 19 29.65 -10.68 -10.61
CA ASP A 19 31.01 -10.87 -11.00
C ASP A 19 31.17 -11.30 -12.47
N GLU A 20 30.37 -12.26 -12.88
CA GLU A 20 30.39 -12.76 -14.27
C GLU A 20 30.00 -11.64 -15.25
N ILE A 21 28.96 -10.81 -14.92
CA ILE A 21 28.52 -9.75 -15.83
C ILE A 21 29.54 -8.61 -15.94
N LEU A 22 30.25 -8.30 -14.86
CA LEU A 22 31.25 -7.23 -14.87
C LEU A 22 32.53 -7.67 -15.66
N HIS A 23 32.87 -8.95 -15.63
CA HIS A 23 34.00 -9.47 -16.41
C HIS A 23 33.67 -9.70 -17.90
N ALA A 24 32.41 -10.03 -18.20
CA ALA A 24 32.00 -10.40 -19.57
C ALA A 24 31.70 -9.20 -20.49
N ARG A 25 31.58 -7.98 -19.93
CA ARG A 25 31.19 -6.80 -20.73
C ARG A 25 32.39 -6.05 -21.31
N PRO A 26 32.32 -5.63 -22.59
CA PRO A 26 33.31 -4.74 -23.17
C PRO A 26 33.30 -3.33 -22.54
N ASN A 27 32.22 -2.96 -21.89
CA ASN A 27 32.05 -1.65 -21.26
C ASN A 27 32.21 -1.74 -19.74
N MET A 28 33.46 -1.70 -19.29
CA MET A 28 33.78 -1.59 -17.87
C MET A 28 33.15 -0.34 -17.24
N PRO A 29 32.68 -0.42 -16.00
CA PRO A 29 32.19 0.76 -15.30
C PRO A 29 33.33 1.77 -15.09
N LEU A 30 32.99 3.07 -15.10
CA LEU A 30 33.92 4.16 -14.73
C LEU A 30 34.34 4.07 -13.27
N ALA A 31 33.39 3.71 -12.42
CA ALA A 31 33.55 3.50 -11.00
C ALA A 31 32.62 2.39 -10.53
N SER A 32 33.06 1.63 -9.54
CA SER A 32 32.28 0.59 -8.91
C SER A 32 32.55 0.55 -7.41
N THR A 33 31.54 0.18 -6.64
CA THR A 33 31.70 -0.05 -5.19
C THR A 33 32.24 -1.44 -4.89
N ARG A 34 32.43 -2.26 -5.90
CA ARG A 34 33.06 -3.58 -5.77
C ARG A 34 34.47 -3.45 -5.18
N GLY A 35 34.75 -4.19 -4.13
CA GLY A 35 36.04 -4.13 -3.42
C GLY A 35 36.13 -2.98 -2.39
N ARG A 36 35.10 -2.15 -2.20
CA ARG A 36 35.06 -1.14 -1.14
C ARG A 36 34.61 -1.66 0.24
N GLY A 37 34.35 -2.98 0.35
CA GLY A 37 33.81 -3.56 1.58
C GLY A 37 32.34 -3.20 1.86
N TRP A 38 31.63 -2.71 0.85
CA TRP A 38 30.20 -2.47 0.97
C TRP A 38 29.44 -3.79 0.85
N GLU A 39 28.69 -4.13 1.87
CA GLU A 39 27.76 -5.25 1.84
C GLU A 39 26.39 -4.77 1.34
N GLY A 40 25.64 -5.64 0.69
CA GLY A 40 24.30 -5.36 0.19
C GLY A 40 24.28 -4.87 -1.26
N VAL A 41 24.17 -3.57 -1.51
CA VAL A 41 24.02 -3.04 -2.88
C VAL A 41 25.39 -2.74 -3.51
N THR A 42 25.62 -3.30 -4.73
CA THR A 42 26.75 -2.86 -5.56
C THR A 42 26.29 -1.76 -6.51
N VAL A 43 27.06 -0.67 -6.59
CA VAL A 43 26.79 0.46 -7.47
C VAL A 43 27.89 0.57 -8.53
N ASP A 44 27.47 0.58 -9.79
CA ASP A 44 28.34 0.77 -10.95
C ASP A 44 27.96 2.04 -11.70
N VAL A 45 28.92 2.87 -12.03
CA VAL A 45 28.75 4.09 -12.85
C VAL A 45 29.27 3.85 -14.26
N HIS A 46 28.45 4.10 -15.26
CA HIS A 46 28.80 3.89 -16.66
C HIS A 46 28.72 5.20 -17.47
N ARG A 47 29.59 5.33 -18.46
CA ARG A 47 29.50 6.36 -19.51
C ARG A 47 28.34 6.06 -20.46
N ALA A 48 28.01 7.01 -21.29
CA ALA A 48 27.19 6.75 -22.47
C ALA A 48 27.92 5.79 -23.41
N TYR A 49 27.17 4.86 -23.99
CA TYR A 49 27.68 3.89 -24.96
C TYR A 49 26.54 3.43 -25.90
N TYR A 50 26.88 2.65 -26.92
CA TYR A 50 25.92 2.04 -27.81
C TYR A 50 25.81 0.54 -27.55
N ASN A 51 24.58 0.02 -27.39
CA ASN A 51 24.31 -1.41 -27.26
C ASN A 51 24.07 -2.01 -28.65
N VAL A 52 24.83 -3.05 -28.98
CA VAL A 52 24.70 -3.80 -30.22
C VAL A 52 23.94 -5.08 -29.93
N ALA A 53 22.61 -5.03 -29.93
CA ALA A 53 21.69 -6.18 -29.82
C ALA A 53 22.18 -7.35 -28.90
N GLU A 54 22.77 -7.00 -27.75
CA GLU A 54 23.34 -7.96 -26.82
C GLU A 54 22.24 -8.70 -26.04
N ASN A 55 22.33 -10.03 -26.03
CA ASN A 55 21.43 -10.89 -25.26
C ASN A 55 22.08 -11.35 -23.97
N TYR A 56 21.40 -11.17 -22.86
CA TYR A 56 21.84 -11.60 -21.54
C TYR A 56 20.89 -12.64 -20.96
N ALA A 57 21.42 -13.68 -20.35
CA ALA A 57 20.65 -14.55 -19.46
C ALA A 57 20.15 -13.75 -18.24
N GLY A 58 19.23 -14.33 -17.48
CA GLY A 58 18.75 -13.69 -16.25
C GLY A 58 19.89 -13.43 -15.25
N LEU A 59 19.82 -12.31 -14.55
CA LEU A 59 20.74 -11.96 -13.46
C LEU A 59 20.31 -12.64 -12.16
N ASP A 60 21.26 -12.96 -11.28
CA ASP A 60 20.98 -13.48 -9.93
C ASP A 60 20.53 -12.42 -8.92
N HIS A 61 20.51 -11.14 -9.34
CA HIS A 61 20.17 -9.96 -8.55
C HIS A 61 19.16 -9.09 -9.29
N HIS A 62 18.43 -8.24 -8.53
CA HIS A 62 17.62 -7.16 -9.10
C HIS A 62 18.54 -6.01 -9.54
N MET A 63 18.16 -5.29 -10.59
CA MET A 63 18.88 -4.12 -11.04
C MET A 63 17.97 -2.90 -11.12
N VAL A 64 18.41 -1.80 -10.50
CA VAL A 64 17.88 -0.46 -10.74
C VAL A 64 18.90 0.30 -11.59
N HIS A 65 18.49 0.68 -12.78
CA HIS A 65 19.30 1.50 -13.67
C HIS A 65 18.76 2.93 -13.63
N TYR A 66 19.53 3.88 -13.17
CA TYR A 66 19.18 5.28 -13.06
C TYR A 66 19.98 6.13 -14.07
N CYS A 67 19.34 7.05 -14.75
CA CYS A 67 19.94 7.98 -15.68
C CYS A 67 20.16 9.33 -14.98
N PRO A 68 21.38 9.69 -14.57
CA PRO A 68 21.64 10.94 -13.87
C PRO A 68 21.59 12.16 -14.78
N SER A 69 21.90 11.99 -16.07
CA SER A 69 21.98 13.10 -17.05
C SER A 69 21.74 12.62 -18.48
N GLY A 70 21.41 13.54 -19.37
CA GLY A 70 21.24 13.26 -20.79
C GLY A 70 19.95 12.54 -21.11
N SER A 71 19.91 11.96 -22.30
CA SER A 71 18.84 11.09 -22.77
C SER A 71 19.37 10.11 -23.82
N ALA A 72 18.69 8.97 -23.97
CA ALA A 72 19.08 7.94 -24.94
C ALA A 72 17.88 7.21 -25.48
N LYS A 73 17.88 6.90 -26.78
CA LYS A 73 16.87 6.07 -27.42
C LYS A 73 17.29 4.62 -27.31
N LEU A 74 16.52 3.83 -26.59
CA LEU A 74 16.86 2.45 -26.25
C LEU A 74 15.71 1.51 -26.53
N ALA A 75 15.99 0.42 -27.22
CA ALA A 75 15.12 -0.73 -27.33
C ALA A 75 15.54 -1.79 -26.29
N GLN A 76 14.57 -2.31 -25.56
CA GLN A 76 14.77 -3.26 -24.48
C GLN A 76 13.77 -4.41 -24.62
N THR A 77 14.24 -5.64 -24.57
CA THR A 77 13.37 -6.82 -24.46
C THR A 77 13.67 -7.52 -23.14
N ARG A 78 12.64 -7.76 -22.33
CA ARG A 78 12.77 -8.44 -21.03
C ARG A 78 11.54 -9.31 -20.78
N GLY A 79 11.75 -10.58 -20.40
CA GLY A 79 10.64 -11.49 -20.11
C GLY A 79 9.64 -11.66 -21.25
N GLY A 80 10.08 -11.56 -22.51
CA GLY A 80 9.23 -11.67 -23.71
C GLY A 80 8.51 -10.38 -24.10
N SER A 81 8.66 -9.29 -23.34
CA SER A 81 8.07 -7.97 -23.68
C SER A 81 9.14 -7.03 -24.20
N THR A 82 8.83 -6.30 -25.29
CA THR A 82 9.74 -5.31 -25.89
C THR A 82 9.20 -3.89 -25.67
N HIS A 83 10.09 -2.99 -25.30
CA HIS A 83 9.83 -1.57 -25.16
C HIS A 83 10.89 -0.75 -25.89
N CYS A 84 10.45 0.21 -26.69
CA CYS A 84 11.30 1.18 -27.39
C CYS A 84 10.93 2.58 -26.89
N GLY A 85 11.87 3.29 -26.31
CA GLY A 85 11.60 4.61 -25.72
C GLY A 85 12.85 5.47 -25.58
N VAL A 86 12.64 6.71 -25.16
CA VAL A 86 13.71 7.65 -24.84
C VAL A 86 13.82 7.75 -23.33
N ILE A 87 14.86 7.15 -22.77
CA ILE A 87 15.18 7.27 -21.34
C ILE A 87 15.80 8.65 -21.11
N LYS A 88 15.25 9.42 -20.16
CA LYS A 88 15.66 10.79 -19.85
C LYS A 88 16.34 10.89 -18.50
N ALA A 89 17.06 11.98 -18.28
CA ALA A 89 17.61 12.30 -16.96
C ALA A 89 16.54 12.25 -15.86
N GLY A 90 16.89 11.64 -14.73
CA GLY A 90 15.99 11.40 -13.59
C GLY A 90 15.13 10.13 -13.70
N HIS A 91 15.08 9.48 -14.86
CA HIS A 91 14.33 8.24 -15.05
C HIS A 91 15.12 7.02 -14.62
N SER A 92 14.39 5.99 -14.24
CA SER A 92 14.92 4.70 -13.82
C SER A 92 14.26 3.56 -14.57
N LEU A 93 14.99 2.44 -14.69
CA LEU A 93 14.47 1.16 -15.13
C LEU A 93 14.65 0.16 -13.99
N ILE A 94 13.67 -0.72 -13.80
CA ILE A 94 13.75 -1.75 -12.76
C ILE A 94 13.68 -3.11 -13.44
N MET A 95 14.74 -3.90 -13.27
CA MET A 95 14.85 -5.24 -13.82
C MET A 95 14.92 -6.25 -12.66
N PRO A 96 13.90 -7.10 -12.53
CA PRO A 96 13.93 -8.20 -11.56
C PRO A 96 15.03 -9.22 -11.86
N ALA A 97 15.48 -9.91 -10.82
CA ALA A 97 16.32 -11.09 -10.97
C ALA A 97 15.65 -12.16 -11.84
N GLY A 98 16.44 -12.95 -12.55
CA GLY A 98 15.95 -14.07 -13.35
C GLY A 98 15.43 -13.70 -14.75
N TYR A 99 15.26 -12.42 -15.07
CA TYR A 99 14.73 -12.00 -16.37
C TYR A 99 15.82 -11.95 -17.44
N PRO A 100 15.76 -12.79 -18.49
CA PRO A 100 16.62 -12.63 -19.65
C PRO A 100 16.30 -11.30 -20.35
N SER A 101 17.32 -10.65 -20.87
CA SER A 101 17.20 -9.33 -21.47
C SER A 101 18.02 -9.17 -22.75
N SER A 102 17.52 -8.33 -23.66
CA SER A 102 18.25 -7.85 -24.82
C SER A 102 18.16 -6.34 -24.90
N TRP A 103 19.22 -5.70 -25.34
CA TRP A 103 19.38 -4.25 -25.36
C TRP A 103 19.97 -3.81 -26.69
N GLU A 104 19.36 -2.81 -27.32
CA GLU A 104 19.81 -2.25 -28.59
C GLU A 104 19.62 -0.73 -28.59
N GLY A 105 20.61 0.01 -29.07
CA GLY A 105 20.57 1.45 -29.21
C GLY A 105 21.42 2.20 -28.18
N ASP A 106 21.19 3.51 -28.06
CA ASP A 106 21.96 4.37 -27.20
C ASP A 106 21.71 4.10 -25.72
N ALA A 107 22.75 4.16 -24.91
CA ALA A 107 22.68 4.20 -23.47
C ALA A 107 23.22 5.52 -22.96
N ALA A 108 22.42 6.28 -22.23
CA ALA A 108 22.87 7.48 -21.52
C ALA A 108 23.82 7.11 -20.37
N PRO A 109 24.59 8.08 -19.84
CA PRO A 109 25.30 7.88 -18.58
C PRO A 109 24.36 7.28 -17.53
N SER A 110 24.84 6.30 -16.78
CA SER A 110 23.97 5.60 -15.84
C SER A 110 24.67 5.17 -14.56
N ALA A 111 23.90 5.18 -13.47
CA ALA A 111 24.22 4.46 -12.25
C ALA A 111 23.37 3.20 -12.17
N ARG A 112 24.00 2.06 -11.94
CA ARG A 112 23.33 0.76 -11.84
C ARG A 112 23.50 0.21 -10.44
N LEU A 113 22.39 0.10 -9.74
CA LEU A 113 22.32 -0.52 -8.43
C LEU A 113 22.00 -2.00 -8.62
N ARG A 114 22.90 -2.88 -8.20
CA ARG A 114 22.72 -4.32 -8.19
C ARG A 114 22.34 -4.74 -6.80
N ILE A 115 21.12 -5.22 -6.64
CA ILE A 115 20.48 -5.46 -5.37
C ILE A 115 20.29 -6.97 -5.20
N PRO A 116 21.03 -7.63 -4.29
CA PRO A 116 20.88 -9.06 -4.04
C PRO A 116 19.44 -9.43 -3.70
N THR A 117 18.97 -10.56 -4.21
CA THR A 117 17.62 -11.07 -3.87
C THR A 117 17.47 -11.35 -2.37
N SER A 118 18.56 -11.75 -1.71
CA SER A 118 18.61 -11.96 -0.25
C SER A 118 18.34 -10.68 0.53
N LEU A 119 18.79 -9.52 0.07
CA LEU A 119 18.53 -8.24 0.73
C LEU A 119 17.05 -7.87 0.66
N VAL A 120 16.42 -8.10 -0.49
CA VAL A 120 14.97 -7.86 -0.66
C VAL A 120 14.16 -8.84 0.19
N ALA A 121 14.57 -10.11 0.26
CA ALA A 121 13.95 -11.11 1.12
C ALA A 121 14.07 -10.75 2.62
N ALA A 122 15.26 -10.35 3.07
CA ALA A 122 15.48 -9.94 4.45
C ALA A 122 14.63 -8.70 4.83
N ALA A 123 14.52 -7.73 3.92
CA ALA A 123 13.64 -6.57 4.14
C ALA A 123 12.15 -6.97 4.21
N ALA A 124 11.71 -7.94 3.42
CA ALA A 124 10.36 -8.48 3.47
C ALA A 124 10.07 -9.21 4.78
N GLU A 125 11.03 -10.00 5.28
CA GLU A 125 10.93 -10.68 6.58
C GLU A 125 10.77 -9.71 7.75
N GLN A 126 11.51 -8.59 7.74
CA GLN A 126 11.37 -7.52 8.75
C GLN A 126 9.98 -6.86 8.74
N LEU A 127 9.32 -6.79 7.58
CA LEU A 127 7.96 -6.30 7.46
C LEU A 127 6.91 -7.31 7.98
N GLY A 128 7.31 -8.58 8.13
CA GLY A 128 6.51 -9.69 8.60
C GLY A 128 5.66 -10.34 7.51
N GLN A 129 5.48 -11.65 7.60
CA GLN A 129 4.75 -12.46 6.60
C GLN A 129 3.29 -12.03 6.35
N ARG A 130 2.64 -11.40 7.35
CA ARG A 130 1.27 -10.87 7.19
C ARG A 130 1.22 -9.63 6.29
N ALA A 131 2.31 -8.83 6.27
CA ALA A 131 2.38 -7.63 5.46
C ALA A 131 2.86 -7.92 4.03
N VAL A 132 3.80 -8.86 3.88
CA VAL A 132 4.42 -9.21 2.60
C VAL A 132 4.52 -10.74 2.50
N PRO A 133 3.42 -11.44 2.15
CA PRO A 133 3.43 -12.90 2.07
C PRO A 133 4.30 -13.43 0.92
N GLN A 134 4.48 -12.63 -0.11
CA GLN A 134 5.32 -12.97 -1.27
C GLN A 134 5.92 -11.71 -1.87
N VAL A 135 7.18 -11.81 -2.29
CA VAL A 135 7.90 -10.71 -2.97
C VAL A 135 8.26 -11.13 -4.38
N GLU A 136 7.73 -10.40 -5.33
CA GLU A 136 8.13 -10.47 -6.73
C GLU A 136 8.19 -9.06 -7.29
N ILE A 137 9.39 -8.61 -7.62
CA ILE A 137 9.61 -7.26 -8.12
C ILE A 137 9.14 -7.16 -9.57
N ARG A 138 8.34 -6.14 -9.86
CA ARG A 138 7.81 -5.85 -11.20
C ARG A 138 8.91 -5.41 -12.15
N ASN A 139 8.88 -5.96 -13.38
CA ASN A 139 9.67 -5.44 -14.48
C ASN A 139 9.12 -4.09 -14.95
N VAL A 140 9.96 -3.02 -14.90
CA VAL A 140 9.58 -1.67 -15.30
C VAL A 140 10.59 -1.14 -16.31
N PHE A 141 10.13 -0.88 -17.52
CA PHE A 141 10.98 -0.43 -18.60
C PHE A 141 11.41 1.03 -18.47
N GLU A 142 10.55 1.86 -17.88
CA GLU A 142 10.83 3.27 -17.61
C GLU A 142 9.91 3.79 -16.51
N THR A 143 10.46 4.56 -15.57
CA THR A 143 9.70 5.26 -14.54
C THR A 143 10.44 6.51 -14.07
N PHE A 144 9.70 7.55 -13.69
CA PHE A 144 10.23 8.66 -12.92
C PHE A 144 9.87 8.45 -11.45
N ASP A 145 10.86 8.10 -10.63
CA ASP A 145 10.70 7.88 -9.20
C ASP A 145 11.70 8.74 -8.41
N PRO A 146 11.23 9.86 -7.82
CA PRO A 146 12.12 10.77 -7.09
C PRO A 146 12.72 10.16 -5.83
N VAL A 147 12.15 9.08 -5.27
CA VAL A 147 12.75 8.37 -4.12
C VAL A 147 13.94 7.56 -4.59
N ILE A 148 13.79 6.78 -5.67
CA ILE A 148 14.94 6.07 -6.28
C ILE A 148 16.03 7.08 -6.64
N GLY A 149 15.68 8.19 -7.30
CA GLY A 149 16.65 9.21 -7.69
C GLY A 149 17.47 9.73 -6.51
N ARG A 150 16.84 10.09 -5.40
CA ARG A 150 17.53 10.56 -4.19
C ARG A 150 18.41 9.50 -3.56
N LEU A 151 17.93 8.26 -3.44
CA LEU A 151 18.72 7.16 -2.89
C LEU A 151 19.97 6.89 -3.75
N VAL A 152 19.81 6.85 -5.07
CA VAL A 152 20.94 6.66 -5.99
C VAL A 152 21.96 7.80 -5.87
N GLN A 153 21.48 9.06 -5.82
CA GLN A 153 22.36 10.23 -5.64
C GLN A 153 23.14 10.16 -4.33
N THR A 154 22.52 9.66 -3.24
CA THR A 154 23.21 9.49 -1.96
C THR A 154 24.27 8.39 -2.06
N PHE A 155 24.00 7.26 -2.70
CA PHE A 155 25.02 6.23 -2.96
C PHE A 155 26.20 6.80 -3.77
N LEU A 156 25.91 7.61 -4.81
CA LEU A 156 26.97 8.23 -5.62
C LEU A 156 27.80 9.21 -4.80
N ALA A 157 27.17 10.02 -3.94
CA ALA A 157 27.89 10.92 -3.04
C ALA A 157 28.80 10.15 -2.08
N GLU A 158 28.34 9.02 -1.50
CA GLU A 158 29.17 8.16 -0.65
C GLU A 158 30.35 7.53 -1.41
N MET A 159 30.20 7.28 -2.71
CA MET A 159 31.30 6.76 -3.55
C MET A 159 32.42 7.79 -3.76
N GLU A 160 32.13 9.09 -3.72
CA GLU A 160 33.06 10.20 -3.92
C GLU A 160 33.82 10.55 -2.63
N LEU A 161 33.31 10.12 -1.47
CA LEU A 161 33.95 10.38 -0.18
C LEU A 161 35.11 9.40 0.07
N GLU A 162 36.09 9.86 0.86
CA GLU A 162 37.17 9.00 1.38
C GLU A 162 36.57 7.90 2.29
N PRO A 163 37.16 6.71 2.29
CA PRO A 163 36.70 5.61 3.13
C PRO A 163 36.64 5.99 4.61
N HIS A 164 35.48 5.75 5.23
CA HIS A 164 35.26 6.06 6.64
C HIS A 164 34.47 4.91 7.31
N PRO A 165 34.75 4.54 8.58
CA PRO A 165 34.05 3.43 9.26
C PRO A 165 32.50 3.59 9.28
N CYS A 166 31.99 4.81 9.40
CA CYS A 166 30.56 5.09 9.37
C CYS A 166 29.93 4.85 7.99
N GLN A 167 30.72 4.80 6.92
CA GLN A 167 30.22 4.61 5.55
C GLN A 167 29.50 3.27 5.40
N VAL A 168 29.98 2.21 6.07
CA VAL A 168 29.31 0.90 6.07
C VAL A 168 27.89 1.00 6.62
N LEU A 169 27.72 1.69 7.76
CA LEU A 169 26.38 1.87 8.37
C LEU A 169 25.43 2.70 7.47
N ILE A 170 25.96 3.74 6.81
CA ILE A 170 25.18 4.57 5.87
C ILE A 170 24.75 3.72 4.68
N VAL A 171 25.64 2.95 4.10
CA VAL A 171 25.37 2.11 2.95
C VAL A 171 24.39 0.99 3.28
N ASP A 172 24.48 0.38 4.46
CA ASP A 172 23.53 -0.63 4.93
C ASP A 172 22.12 -0.03 5.10
N ALA A 173 22.04 1.17 5.66
CA ALA A 173 20.77 1.89 5.79
C ALA A 173 20.16 2.23 4.42
N LEU A 174 20.95 2.71 3.47
CA LEU A 174 20.53 2.99 2.10
C LEU A 174 20.12 1.72 1.35
N SER A 175 20.86 0.63 1.55
CA SER A 175 20.56 -0.68 0.98
C SER A 175 19.21 -1.23 1.48
N THR A 176 18.95 -1.09 2.76
CA THR A 176 17.65 -1.44 3.35
C THR A 176 16.55 -0.51 2.84
N ALA A 177 16.81 0.78 2.71
CA ALA A 177 15.85 1.76 2.23
C ALA A 177 15.43 1.50 0.77
N ILE A 178 16.39 1.17 -0.13
CA ILE A 178 16.07 0.86 -1.53
C ILE A 178 15.30 -0.47 -1.64
N ALA A 179 15.66 -1.51 -0.87
CA ALA A 179 14.95 -2.77 -0.85
C ALA A 179 13.49 -2.59 -0.36
N ALA A 180 13.30 -1.86 0.74
CA ALA A 180 11.98 -1.55 1.27
C ALA A 180 11.14 -0.71 0.29
N HIS A 181 11.76 0.23 -0.44
CA HIS A 181 11.09 1.02 -1.46
C HIS A 181 10.65 0.16 -2.64
N LEU A 182 11.49 -0.77 -3.10
CA LEU A 182 11.14 -1.72 -4.16
C LEU A 182 9.95 -2.59 -3.76
N ILE A 183 9.94 -3.14 -2.54
CA ILE A 183 8.82 -3.92 -2.02
C ILE A 183 7.55 -3.07 -1.98
N ARG A 184 7.62 -1.85 -1.44
CA ARG A 184 6.48 -0.97 -1.28
C ARG A 184 5.85 -0.55 -2.61
N ARG A 185 6.67 -0.24 -3.62
CA ARG A 185 6.21 0.40 -4.85
C ARG A 185 6.13 -0.54 -6.04
N TYR A 186 6.97 -1.57 -6.07
CA TYR A 186 7.20 -2.41 -7.25
C TYR A 186 6.99 -3.91 -6.99
N ASN A 187 6.50 -4.33 -5.83
CA ASN A 187 6.08 -5.70 -5.62
C ASN A 187 4.80 -5.97 -6.40
N ILE A 188 4.76 -7.05 -7.22
CA ILE A 188 3.58 -7.44 -8.03
C ILE A 188 2.38 -7.75 -7.14
N PHE A 189 2.61 -8.46 -6.03
CA PHE A 189 1.55 -8.82 -5.07
C PHE A 189 1.12 -7.65 -4.17
N GLY A 190 1.77 -6.49 -4.31
CA GLY A 190 1.60 -5.38 -3.39
C GLY A 190 2.18 -5.70 -2.01
N VAL A 191 2.42 -4.68 -1.23
CA VAL A 191 2.47 -4.82 0.23
C VAL A 191 1.00 -4.91 0.62
N ILE A 192 0.59 -5.96 1.34
CA ILE A 192 -0.71 -5.93 2.01
C ILE A 192 -0.63 -4.66 2.84
N GLU A 193 -1.44 -3.67 2.48
CA GLU A 193 -1.40 -2.35 3.10
C GLU A 193 -1.47 -2.54 4.60
N THR A 194 -0.28 -2.50 5.23
CA THR A 194 -0.21 -2.49 6.67
C THR A 194 -0.85 -1.20 7.11
N GLU A 195 -2.05 -1.34 7.65
CA GLU A 195 -2.72 -0.48 8.61
C GLU A 195 -2.76 1.05 8.38
N ARG A 196 -1.93 1.66 7.53
CA ARG A 196 -1.92 3.14 7.38
C ARG A 196 -2.88 3.72 6.34
N THR A 197 -3.36 2.92 5.40
CA THR A 197 -4.22 3.38 4.29
C THR A 197 -5.46 2.52 4.06
N ARG A 198 -5.70 1.49 4.89
CA ARG A 198 -6.93 0.70 4.81
C ARG A 198 -8.11 1.60 5.17
N SER A 199 -9.03 1.76 4.27
CA SER A 199 -10.38 2.30 4.53
C SER A 199 -11.38 1.15 4.67
N LEU A 200 -12.43 1.34 5.45
CA LEU A 200 -13.52 0.37 5.57
C LEU A 200 -14.26 0.27 4.24
N GLY A 201 -14.33 -0.92 3.70
CA GLY A 201 -15.11 -1.21 2.51
C GLY A 201 -16.62 -1.18 2.77
N ARG A 202 -17.44 -1.11 1.70
CA ARG A 202 -18.91 -1.07 1.80
C ARG A 202 -19.47 -2.28 2.58
N LEU A 203 -18.94 -3.47 2.37
CA LEU A 203 -19.38 -4.69 3.08
C LEU A 203 -19.00 -4.66 4.58
N GLU A 204 -17.83 -4.14 4.93
CA GLU A 204 -17.39 -4.01 6.31
C GLU A 204 -18.24 -2.97 7.05
N MET A 205 -18.55 -1.84 6.41
CA MET A 205 -19.48 -0.85 6.96
C MET A 205 -20.90 -1.41 7.14
N ALA A 206 -21.40 -2.20 6.21
CA ALA A 206 -22.69 -2.86 6.36
C ALA A 206 -22.71 -3.83 7.55
N ARG A 207 -21.68 -4.67 7.72
CA ARG A 207 -21.54 -5.57 8.88
C ARG A 207 -21.50 -4.80 10.20
N LEU A 208 -20.71 -3.71 10.25
CA LEU A 208 -20.64 -2.85 11.45
C LEU A 208 -22.01 -2.23 11.77
N THR A 209 -22.72 -1.74 10.76
CA THR A 209 -24.04 -1.14 10.94
C THR A 209 -25.03 -2.17 11.48
N THR A 210 -25.13 -3.35 10.88
CA THR A 210 -26.00 -4.44 11.35
C THR A 210 -25.63 -4.85 12.77
N PHE A 211 -24.34 -5.06 13.07
CA PHE A 211 -23.89 -5.40 14.42
C PHE A 211 -24.32 -4.33 15.45
N VAL A 212 -24.14 -3.06 15.12
CA VAL A 212 -24.54 -1.96 16.01
C VAL A 212 -26.05 -1.93 16.21
N GLU A 213 -26.85 -2.06 15.14
CA GLU A 213 -28.31 -2.06 15.20
C GLU A 213 -28.86 -3.20 16.05
N ASP A 214 -28.29 -4.41 15.95
CA ASP A 214 -28.69 -5.58 16.73
C ASP A 214 -28.35 -5.45 18.22
N ASN A 215 -27.35 -4.61 18.57
CA ASN A 215 -26.81 -4.50 19.92
C ASN A 215 -27.00 -3.12 20.57
N LEU A 216 -27.87 -2.25 20.03
CA LEU A 216 -28.07 -0.86 20.52
C LEU A 216 -28.44 -0.78 22.00
N HIS A 217 -29.16 -1.79 22.50
CA HIS A 217 -29.72 -1.86 23.86
C HIS A 217 -28.65 -2.04 24.96
N ARG A 218 -27.43 -2.40 24.59
CA ARG A 218 -26.32 -2.66 25.52
C ARG A 218 -25.10 -1.81 25.22
N SER A 219 -24.12 -1.85 26.11
CA SER A 219 -22.81 -1.26 25.84
C SER A 219 -22.09 -2.02 24.76
N ILE A 220 -21.58 -1.32 23.76
CA ILE A 220 -20.75 -1.85 22.67
C ILE A 220 -19.32 -1.35 22.86
N SER A 221 -18.37 -2.26 22.98
CA SER A 221 -16.96 -1.94 23.12
C SER A 221 -16.29 -1.71 21.76
N LEU A 222 -15.16 -0.99 21.77
CA LEU A 222 -14.33 -0.83 20.58
C LEU A 222 -13.71 -2.15 20.12
N ASP A 223 -13.47 -3.07 21.04
CA ASP A 223 -12.90 -4.37 20.71
C ASP A 223 -13.92 -5.24 19.96
N GLU A 224 -15.20 -5.18 20.34
CA GLU A 224 -16.28 -5.86 19.59
C GLU A 224 -16.44 -5.30 18.19
N LEU A 225 -16.41 -3.97 18.02
CA LEU A 225 -16.49 -3.34 16.70
C LEU A 225 -15.27 -3.68 15.83
N ALA A 226 -14.06 -3.68 16.41
CA ALA A 226 -12.83 -4.03 15.73
C ALA A 226 -12.82 -5.50 15.27
N ALA A 227 -13.40 -6.41 16.07
CA ALA A 227 -13.54 -7.82 15.73
C ALA A 227 -14.42 -8.05 14.50
N GLN A 228 -15.45 -7.21 14.25
CA GLN A 228 -16.32 -7.34 13.07
C GLN A 228 -15.56 -7.18 11.74
N VAL A 229 -14.41 -6.51 11.79
CA VAL A 229 -13.58 -6.21 10.62
C VAL A 229 -12.16 -6.76 10.73
N ASN A 230 -11.92 -7.67 11.71
CA ASN A 230 -10.67 -8.39 11.94
C ASN A 230 -9.43 -7.48 12.08
N VAL A 231 -9.53 -6.42 12.85
CA VAL A 231 -8.41 -5.50 13.14
C VAL A 231 -8.26 -5.25 14.64
N SER A 232 -7.12 -4.68 15.05
CA SER A 232 -6.93 -4.24 16.42
C SER A 232 -7.79 -3.00 16.73
N ARG A 233 -8.14 -2.77 17.99
CA ARG A 233 -8.90 -1.60 18.47
C ARG A 233 -8.30 -0.28 18.00
N PHE A 234 -6.98 -0.12 18.09
CA PHE A 234 -6.29 1.11 17.66
C PHE A 234 -6.36 1.32 16.15
N HIS A 235 -6.20 0.24 15.40
CA HIS A 235 -6.35 0.27 13.95
C HIS A 235 -7.78 0.61 13.56
N PHE A 236 -8.76 -0.04 14.17
CA PHE A 236 -10.19 0.21 13.93
C PHE A 236 -10.55 1.68 14.11
N CYS A 237 -10.19 2.30 15.24
CA CYS A 237 -10.49 3.71 15.49
C CYS A 237 -9.98 4.63 14.38
N ARG A 238 -8.78 4.34 13.86
CA ARG A 238 -8.16 5.14 12.81
C ARG A 238 -8.85 4.96 11.46
N ILE A 239 -9.00 3.70 11.00
CA ILE A 239 -9.65 3.42 9.69
C ILE A 239 -11.12 3.84 9.69
N PHE A 240 -11.82 3.66 10.83
CA PHE A 240 -13.21 4.08 10.97
C PHE A 240 -13.35 5.60 10.81
N LYS A 241 -12.55 6.38 11.55
CA LYS A 241 -12.55 7.84 11.44
C LYS A 241 -12.15 8.33 10.05
N GLN A 242 -11.17 7.68 9.42
CA GLN A 242 -10.75 7.99 8.05
C GLN A 242 -11.84 7.70 7.02
N SER A 243 -12.59 6.60 7.18
CA SER A 243 -13.63 6.17 6.24
C SER A 243 -14.96 6.93 6.39
N THR A 244 -15.29 7.34 7.62
CA THR A 244 -16.61 7.92 7.96
C THR A 244 -16.56 9.39 8.35
N GLY A 245 -15.38 9.94 8.60
CA GLY A 245 -15.18 11.29 9.13
C GLY A 245 -15.52 11.44 10.62
N THR A 246 -16.08 10.41 11.27
CA THR A 246 -16.56 10.46 12.67
C THR A 246 -15.91 9.38 13.52
N THR A 247 -16.03 9.48 14.86
CA THR A 247 -15.57 8.41 15.74
C THR A 247 -16.58 7.26 15.79
N ALA A 248 -16.11 6.04 16.11
CA ALA A 248 -16.99 4.88 16.26
C ALA A 248 -18.05 5.08 17.35
N PHE A 249 -17.72 5.74 18.45
CA PHE A 249 -18.71 6.07 19.49
C PHE A 249 -19.75 7.05 19.02
N SER A 250 -19.38 8.07 18.26
CA SER A 250 -20.33 9.02 17.66
C SER A 250 -21.27 8.32 16.67
N PHE A 251 -20.76 7.36 15.92
CA PHE A 251 -21.57 6.54 15.01
C PHE A 251 -22.58 5.67 15.76
N VAL A 252 -22.16 4.95 16.79
CA VAL A 252 -23.07 4.16 17.64
C VAL A 252 -24.15 5.06 18.24
N GLU A 253 -23.78 6.21 18.74
CA GLU A 253 -24.73 7.18 19.29
C GLU A 253 -25.74 7.68 18.26
N GLN A 254 -25.29 7.99 17.03
CA GLN A 254 -26.18 8.36 15.93
C GLN A 254 -27.16 7.24 15.57
N CYS A 255 -26.71 5.97 15.59
CA CYS A 255 -27.61 4.83 15.39
C CYS A 255 -28.66 4.72 16.49
N ARG A 256 -28.26 4.93 17.76
CA ARG A 256 -29.19 4.98 18.90
C ARG A 256 -30.25 6.07 18.75
N ILE A 257 -29.83 7.28 18.37
CA ILE A 257 -30.73 8.40 18.14
C ILE A 257 -31.69 8.13 16.98
N ARG A 258 -31.23 7.59 15.88
CA ARG A 258 -32.10 7.19 14.74
C ARG A 258 -33.11 6.13 15.17
N ARG A 259 -32.70 5.13 15.93
CA ARG A 259 -33.63 4.12 16.47
C ARG A 259 -34.67 4.75 17.41
N ALA A 260 -34.25 5.69 18.29
CA ALA A 260 -35.14 6.42 19.15
C ALA A 260 -36.18 7.24 18.37
N GLN A 261 -35.78 7.92 17.29
CA GLN A 261 -36.72 8.64 16.43
C GLN A 261 -37.80 7.70 15.85
N VAL A 262 -37.39 6.52 15.37
CA VAL A 262 -38.33 5.51 14.86
C VAL A 262 -39.30 5.05 15.95
N LEU A 263 -38.77 4.71 17.14
CA LEU A 263 -39.65 4.26 18.26
C LEU A 263 -40.62 5.35 18.71
N ILE A 264 -40.18 6.61 18.79
CA ILE A 264 -41.06 7.74 19.14
C ILE A 264 -42.18 7.91 18.11
N VAL A 265 -41.92 7.68 16.84
CA VAL A 265 -42.93 7.80 15.77
C VAL A 265 -43.82 6.58 15.71
N GLU A 266 -43.31 5.38 15.82
CA GLU A 266 -44.04 4.14 15.53
C GLU A 266 -44.73 3.54 16.75
N THR A 267 -44.32 3.91 17.98
CA THR A 267 -44.84 3.34 19.22
C THR A 267 -45.35 4.40 20.16
N ASN A 268 -46.07 3.95 21.20
CA ASN A 268 -46.51 4.82 22.32
C ASN A 268 -45.63 4.62 23.57
N LEU A 269 -44.40 4.15 23.40
CA LEU A 269 -43.49 3.92 24.54
C LEU A 269 -43.17 5.22 25.27
N PRO A 270 -43.17 5.23 26.60
CA PRO A 270 -42.67 6.36 27.38
C PRO A 270 -41.21 6.70 27.00
N LEU A 271 -40.85 7.99 26.99
CA LEU A 271 -39.51 8.42 26.63
C LEU A 271 -38.39 7.81 27.51
N ALA A 272 -38.75 7.48 28.76
CA ALA A 272 -37.84 6.75 29.66
C ALA A 272 -37.53 5.33 29.14
N GLU A 273 -38.54 4.61 28.64
CA GLU A 273 -38.37 3.29 28.04
C GLU A 273 -37.63 3.37 26.72
N VAL A 274 -37.95 4.36 25.86
CA VAL A 274 -37.20 4.62 24.61
C VAL A 274 -35.73 4.82 24.91
N SER A 275 -35.39 5.60 25.95
CA SER A 275 -34.02 5.81 26.40
C SER A 275 -33.30 4.49 26.74
N LEU A 276 -33.94 3.62 27.51
CA LEU A 276 -33.37 2.33 27.96
C LEU A 276 -33.19 1.37 26.79
N VAL A 277 -34.21 1.16 25.96
CA VAL A 277 -34.16 0.20 24.85
C VAL A 277 -33.20 0.64 23.75
N THR A 278 -32.86 1.91 23.68
CA THR A 278 -31.85 2.44 22.77
C THR A 278 -30.46 2.54 23.38
N GLY A 279 -30.27 2.05 24.62
CA GLY A 279 -28.98 1.85 25.26
C GLY A 279 -28.37 3.12 25.87
N PHE A 280 -29.18 4.13 26.22
CA PHE A 280 -28.72 5.26 27.00
C PHE A 280 -28.79 4.92 28.49
N ALA A 281 -27.80 5.40 29.27
CA ALA A 281 -27.71 5.13 30.70
C ALA A 281 -28.88 5.71 31.51
N ASP A 282 -29.36 6.89 31.09
CA ASP A 282 -30.48 7.59 31.70
C ASP A 282 -31.18 8.53 30.71
N GLN A 283 -32.40 8.94 31.07
CA GLN A 283 -33.24 9.82 30.25
C GLN A 283 -32.64 11.23 30.09
N SER A 284 -31.88 11.73 31.06
CA SER A 284 -31.26 13.06 30.99
C SER A 284 -30.16 13.09 29.96
N HIS A 285 -29.31 12.04 29.95
CA HIS A 285 -28.28 11.83 28.94
C HIS A 285 -28.91 11.67 27.55
N PHE A 286 -29.93 10.84 27.41
CA PHE A 286 -30.68 10.65 26.17
C PHE A 286 -31.21 11.99 25.65
N THR A 287 -31.88 12.79 26.50
CA THR A 287 -32.49 14.07 26.08
C THR A 287 -31.44 15.04 25.56
N ARG A 288 -30.31 15.17 26.24
CA ARG A 288 -29.19 16.03 25.79
C ARG A 288 -28.62 15.59 24.46
N ARG A 289 -28.39 14.28 24.29
CA ARG A 289 -27.78 13.72 23.06
C ARG A 289 -28.79 13.77 21.89
N PHE A 290 -30.06 13.51 22.15
CA PHE A 290 -31.10 13.63 21.15
C PHE A 290 -31.23 15.10 20.67
N HIS A 291 -31.25 16.07 21.59
CA HIS A 291 -31.27 17.48 21.21
C HIS A 291 -30.02 17.87 20.38
N PHE A 292 -28.87 17.38 20.75
CA PHE A 292 -27.62 17.65 20.01
C PHE A 292 -27.69 17.15 18.57
N HIS A 293 -28.23 15.97 18.32
CA HIS A 293 -28.27 15.35 16.98
C HIS A 293 -29.47 15.76 16.15
N VAL A 294 -30.63 16.09 16.78
CA VAL A 294 -31.89 16.33 16.09
C VAL A 294 -32.29 17.82 16.08
N GLY A 295 -31.69 18.63 16.97
CA GLY A 295 -31.95 20.04 17.09
C GLY A 295 -33.19 20.39 17.99
N CYS A 296 -33.94 19.37 18.46
CA CYS A 296 -35.04 19.56 19.39
C CYS A 296 -35.09 18.45 20.45
N THR A 297 -35.85 18.66 21.55
CA THR A 297 -35.97 17.63 22.58
C THR A 297 -36.82 16.45 22.10
N PRO A 298 -36.66 15.23 22.66
CA PRO A 298 -37.50 14.08 22.32
C PRO A 298 -38.98 14.34 22.50
N ALA A 299 -39.35 15.08 23.55
CA ALA A 299 -40.76 15.46 23.82
C ALA A 299 -41.30 16.44 22.77
N ALA A 300 -40.49 17.40 22.32
CA ALA A 300 -40.88 18.31 21.25
C ALA A 300 -41.05 17.56 19.92
N PHE A 301 -40.11 16.67 19.62
CA PHE A 301 -40.14 15.79 18.43
C PHE A 301 -41.40 14.90 18.43
N ALA A 302 -41.74 14.25 19.55
CA ALA A 302 -42.95 13.43 19.68
C ALA A 302 -44.24 14.25 19.43
N ARG A 303 -44.34 15.45 19.98
CA ARG A 303 -45.49 16.34 19.78
C ARG A 303 -45.64 16.77 18.33
N GLU A 304 -44.58 17.10 17.67
CA GLU A 304 -44.59 17.47 16.25
C GLU A 304 -45.06 16.33 15.35
N GLN A 305 -44.60 15.12 15.62
CA GLN A 305 -44.98 13.92 14.85
C GLN A 305 -46.44 13.51 15.15
N GLY A 306 -46.90 13.67 16.38
CA GLY A 306 -48.29 13.46 16.75
C GLY A 306 -49.25 14.42 16.03
N ARG A 307 -48.86 15.69 15.90
CA ARG A 307 -49.64 16.68 15.09
C ARG A 307 -49.68 16.32 13.61
N ARG A 308 -48.63 15.82 13.05
CA ARG A 308 -48.54 15.36 11.63
C ARG A 308 -49.44 14.14 11.38
N ARG A 309 -49.59 13.24 12.36
CA ARG A 309 -50.48 12.08 12.28
C ARG A 309 -51.95 12.49 12.34
N SER A 310 -52.32 13.40 13.26
CA SER A 310 -53.68 13.91 13.41
C SER A 310 -54.17 14.74 12.21
N GLY A 311 -53.27 15.45 11.51
CA GLY A 311 -53.58 16.21 10.30
C GLY A 311 -53.74 15.39 9.02
N ARG A 312 -53.53 14.07 9.09
CA ARG A 312 -53.65 13.13 7.95
C ARG A 312 -54.88 12.24 7.98
N GLN A 313 -55.85 12.54 8.84
CA GLN A 313 -57.14 11.84 8.80
C GLN A 313 -57.88 12.25 7.52
N PRO A 314 -58.22 11.32 6.60
CA PRO A 314 -59.04 11.65 5.45
C PRO A 314 -60.44 12.14 5.95
N PRO A 315 -61.10 13.04 5.22
CA PRO A 315 -62.46 13.47 5.57
C PRO A 315 -63.39 12.26 5.60
N PRO A 316 -64.38 12.23 6.51
CA PRO A 316 -65.35 11.16 6.54
C PRO A 316 -66.04 11.09 5.16
N ILE A 317 -66.16 9.88 4.64
CA ILE A 317 -66.92 9.59 3.43
C ILE A 317 -68.37 9.59 3.86
N ASP A 318 -69.15 10.60 3.47
CA ASP A 318 -70.65 10.63 3.55
C ASP A 318 -71.24 9.71 2.47
#